data_8b946a1fb85b33940b5fbc4c95e336be
#
_entry.id   8b946a1fb85b33940b5fbc4c95e336be
#
_cell.length_a   1.000
_cell.length_b   1.000
_cell.length_c   1.000
_cell.angle_alpha   90.00
_cell.angle_beta   90.00
_cell.angle_gamma   90.00
#
_symmetry.space_group_name_H-M   'P 1'
#
loop_
_entity.id
_entity.type
_entity.pdbx_description
1 polymer ?
#
loop_
_entity_poly.entity_id
_entity_poly.type
_entity_poly.pdbx_seq_one_letter_code
_entity_poly.pdbx_strand_id
1 'polypeptide(L)'
;MTTSPFISSTNNQSMQIETQHPKALLIPQPLQPGDLLRVIAPSGALREFEAFNSGVEIWRKRGYRVEVIPEIKDRWGYLAGKDEKRRSQLAAVWQDPECRGILCARGGFGATRLLEEWTWI
;
A
#
# COMPACT_ATOMS: atom_id res chain seq x y z
N MET A 1 -19.38 -19.23 -10.82
CA MET A 1 -19.34 -19.36 -10.09
C MET A 1 -19.23 -19.69 -9.40
N THR A 2 -19.35 -20.24 -9.17
CA THR A 2 -19.32 -20.50 -8.40
C THR A 2 -18.90 -20.97 -7.69
N THR A 3 -18.67 -21.53 -7.46
CA THR A 3 -18.36 -21.93 -6.57
C THR A 3 -17.60 -22.28 -5.93
N SER A 4 -17.29 -22.72 -5.74
CA SER A 4 -16.59 -23.10 -4.79
C SER A 4 -15.85 -23.51 -4.28
N PRO A 5 -15.21 -23.96 -4.19
CA PRO A 5 -14.64 -24.42 -3.54
C PRO A 5 -14.08 -24.67 -2.51
N PHE A 6 -13.92 -25.02 -2.30
CA PHE A 6 -13.55 -25.25 -1.31
C PHE A 6 -14.06 -25.87 -0.77
N ILE A 7 -14.70 -26.47 -1.17
CA ILE A 7 -15.27 -27.01 -0.79
C ILE A 7 -15.95 -27.25 -0.94
N SER A 8 -16.68 -27.70 -1.52
CA SER A 8 -17.30 -28.05 -1.64
C SER A 8 -17.94 -28.35 -1.57
N SER A 9 -18.53 -28.90 -1.99
CA SER A 9 -18.95 -29.35 -1.88
C SER A 9 -19.52 -29.52 -1.46
N THR A 10 -20.05 -29.94 -1.59
CA THR A 10 -20.36 -30.23 -1.21
C THR A 10 -20.90 -29.97 -1.01
N ASN A 11 -21.43 -30.42 -1.22
CA ASN A 11 -21.70 -30.27 -1.04
C ASN A 11 -21.93 -29.68 -0.86
N ASN A 12 -22.35 -29.97 -1.19
CA ASN A 12 -22.22 -29.50 -1.07
C ASN A 12 -22.22 -28.66 -0.67
N GLN A 13 -22.43 -28.78 -0.78
CA GLN A 13 -22.21 -28.15 -0.48
C GLN A 13 -21.52 -27.45 -0.05
N SER A 14 -21.73 -27.77 -0.20
CA SER A 14 -20.92 -27.31 0.16
C SER A 14 -20.38 -26.61 0.33
N MET A 15 -20.27 -26.63 0.23
CA MET A 15 -19.65 -26.06 0.29
C MET A 15 -19.27 -25.32 0.10
N GLN A 16 -19.48 -25.25 -0.07
CA GLN A 16 -19.19 -24.62 -0.34
C GLN A 16 -18.53 -23.68 0.08
N ILE A 17 -18.29 -23.82 0.19
CA ILE A 17 -17.72 -22.93 0.42
C ILE A 17 -17.32 -22.27 -0.04
N GLU A 18 -17.70 -22.12 -0.45
CA GLU A 18 -17.48 -21.56 -1.02
C GLU A 18 -17.27 -20.74 -1.26
N THR A 19 -17.36 -20.67 -1.61
CA THR A 19 -17.14 -20.04 -1.96
C THR A 19 -17.08 -19.15 -2.20
N GLN A 20 -17.47 -18.84 -2.06
CA GLN A 20 -17.41 -17.96 -2.46
C GLN A 20 -16.28 -17.26 -2.81
N HIS A 21 -16.40 -17.27 -3.56
CA HIS A 21 -15.17 -16.64 -3.80
C HIS A 21 -15.19 -15.62 -4.86
N PRO A 22 -14.14 -14.74 -4.91
CA PRO A 22 -14.13 -13.71 -5.94
C PRO A 22 -14.09 -14.35 -7.30
N LYS A 23 -14.70 -13.72 -8.25
CA LYS A 23 -14.74 -14.22 -9.60
C LYS A 23 -13.37 -14.29 -10.19
N ALA A 24 -12.58 -13.22 -10.01
CA ALA A 24 -11.26 -13.15 -10.61
C ALA A 24 -10.40 -12.23 -9.77
N LEU A 25 -9.11 -12.54 -9.73
CA LEU A 25 -8.13 -11.67 -9.11
C LEU A 25 -7.86 -10.50 -10.03
N LEU A 26 -7.78 -9.32 -9.44
CA LEU A 26 -7.31 -8.15 -10.17
C LEU A 26 -5.80 -8.14 -10.07
N ILE A 27 -5.15 -8.34 -11.19
CA ILE A 27 -3.69 -8.31 -11.25
C ILE A 27 -3.30 -6.97 -11.83
N PRO A 28 -2.56 -6.17 -11.05
CA PRO A 28 -2.17 -4.85 -11.56
C PRO A 28 -1.21 -4.97 -12.72
N GLN A 29 -1.23 -3.98 -13.59
CA GLN A 29 -0.27 -3.90 -14.68
C GLN A 29 1.12 -3.73 -14.09
N PRO A 30 2.16 -4.33 -14.70
CA PRO A 30 3.52 -4.06 -14.27
C PRO A 30 3.84 -2.58 -14.41
N LEU A 31 4.69 -2.09 -13.52
CA LEU A 31 5.13 -0.70 -13.57
C LEU A 31 5.93 -0.46 -14.85
N GLN A 32 5.74 0.70 -15.44
CA GLN A 32 6.44 1.10 -16.65
C GLN A 32 7.01 2.50 -16.47
N PRO A 33 8.12 2.82 -17.12
CA PRO A 33 8.65 4.18 -17.08
C PRO A 33 7.57 5.20 -17.41
N GLY A 34 7.54 6.29 -16.65
CA GLY A 34 6.50 7.30 -16.77
C GLY A 34 5.40 7.13 -15.74
N ASP A 35 5.27 5.95 -15.13
CA ASP A 35 4.24 5.75 -14.11
C ASP A 35 4.55 6.57 -12.86
N LEU A 36 3.49 6.96 -12.15
CA LEU A 36 3.62 7.75 -10.95
C LEU A 36 3.73 6.85 -9.73
N LEU A 37 4.80 7.04 -8.99
CA LEU A 37 5.02 6.37 -7.70
C LEU A 37 4.93 7.42 -6.60
N ARG A 38 4.18 7.12 -5.56
CA ARG A 38 4.10 8.01 -4.42
C ARG A 38 4.81 7.41 -3.23
N VAL A 39 5.54 8.26 -2.50
CA VAL A 39 6.32 7.82 -1.34
C VAL A 39 5.62 8.28 -0.09
N ILE A 40 5.37 7.34 0.80
CA ILE A 40 4.74 7.61 2.10
C ILE A 40 5.62 7.07 3.21
N ALA A 41 5.31 7.46 4.44
CA ALA A 41 6.00 6.95 5.62
C ALA A 41 4.98 6.32 6.57
N PRO A 42 4.65 5.02 6.36
CA PRO A 42 3.58 4.39 7.13
C PRO A 42 4.01 3.89 8.51
N SER A 43 5.28 3.91 8.84
CA SER A 43 5.77 3.39 10.11
C SER A 43 6.71 4.38 10.77
N GLY A 44 8.00 4.11 10.78
CA GLY A 44 8.98 4.94 11.46
C GLY A 44 9.25 6.26 10.79
N ALA A 45 9.66 7.24 11.59
CA ALA A 45 10.05 8.56 11.07
C ALA A 45 11.37 8.45 10.32
N LEU A 46 11.52 9.28 9.29
CA LEU A 46 12.77 9.36 8.57
C LEU A 46 13.85 9.97 9.44
N ARG A 47 15.05 9.45 9.35
CA ARG A 47 16.19 9.95 10.10
C ARG A 47 17.34 10.35 9.20
N GLU A 48 17.52 9.67 8.08
CA GLU A 48 18.63 9.92 7.18
C GLU A 48 18.11 10.39 5.85
N PHE A 49 17.90 11.70 5.77
CA PHE A 49 17.26 12.29 4.61
C PHE A 49 18.13 12.20 3.36
N GLU A 50 19.44 12.21 3.52
CA GLU A 50 20.33 12.11 2.38
C GLU A 50 20.19 10.78 1.69
N ALA A 51 20.20 9.69 2.48
CA ALA A 51 20.01 8.35 1.93
C ALA A 51 18.62 8.21 1.31
N PHE A 52 17.63 8.81 1.95
CA PHE A 52 16.27 8.80 1.43
C PHE A 52 16.21 9.47 0.07
N ASN A 53 16.80 10.66 -0.04
CA ASN A 53 16.77 11.40 -1.29
C ASN A 53 17.50 10.64 -2.40
N SER A 54 18.61 9.99 -2.06
CA SER A 54 19.33 9.17 -3.03
C SER A 54 18.46 8.03 -3.54
N GLY A 55 17.69 7.40 -2.65
CA GLY A 55 16.80 6.33 -3.05
C GLY A 55 15.71 6.82 -4.00
N VAL A 56 15.15 7.99 -3.72
CA VAL A 56 14.15 8.57 -4.59
C VAL A 56 14.74 8.82 -5.98
N GLU A 57 15.97 9.33 -6.03
CA GLU A 57 16.62 9.61 -7.31
C GLU A 57 16.90 8.36 -8.12
N ILE A 58 17.15 7.24 -7.46
CA ILE A 58 17.35 5.98 -8.17
C ILE A 58 16.08 5.64 -8.98
N TRP A 59 14.92 5.80 -8.36
CA TRP A 59 13.67 5.53 -9.05
C TRP A 59 13.42 6.53 -10.17
N ARG A 60 13.72 7.80 -9.95
CA ARG A 60 13.56 8.82 -10.98
C ARG A 60 14.46 8.52 -12.19
N LYS A 61 15.68 8.09 -11.93
CA LYS A 61 16.62 7.76 -13.01
C LYS A 61 16.17 6.56 -13.81
N ARG A 62 15.34 5.72 -13.25
CA ARG A 62 14.76 4.59 -13.97
C ARG A 62 13.56 4.99 -14.81
N GLY A 63 13.21 6.28 -14.80
CA GLY A 63 12.16 6.81 -15.66
C GLY A 63 10.82 7.00 -15.00
N TYR A 64 10.70 6.74 -13.70
CA TYR A 64 9.43 6.92 -12.99
C TYR A 64 9.26 8.34 -12.52
N ARG A 65 7.98 8.77 -12.44
CA ARG A 65 7.67 10.00 -11.73
C ARG A 65 7.51 9.63 -10.26
N VAL A 66 8.22 10.32 -9.39
CA VAL A 66 8.19 10.02 -7.96
C VAL A 66 7.78 11.26 -7.20
N GLU A 67 6.69 11.16 -6.47
CA GLU A 67 6.19 12.26 -5.64
C GLU A 67 6.18 11.83 -4.19
N VAL A 68 6.85 12.61 -3.37
CA VAL A 68 6.95 12.38 -1.94
C VAL A 68 5.85 13.18 -1.26
N ILE A 69 5.14 12.56 -0.30
CA ILE A 69 4.09 13.30 0.40
C ILE A 69 4.70 14.48 1.15
N PRO A 70 3.93 15.58 1.29
CA PRO A 70 4.47 16.77 1.98
C PRO A 70 4.85 16.49 3.43
N GLU A 71 4.16 15.56 4.08
CA GLU A 71 4.37 15.25 5.49
C GLU A 71 5.48 14.26 5.75
N ILE A 72 6.35 14.01 4.78
CA ILE A 72 7.36 12.96 4.90
C ILE A 72 8.30 13.17 6.09
N LYS A 73 8.43 14.39 6.58
CA LYS A 73 9.30 14.69 7.70
C LYS A 73 8.59 14.72 9.06
N ASP A 74 7.29 14.41 9.05
CA ASP A 74 6.53 14.41 10.29
C ASP A 74 7.05 13.35 11.26
N ARG A 75 6.89 13.61 12.54
CA ARG A 75 7.34 12.73 13.60
C ARG A 75 6.35 12.74 14.74
N TRP A 76 6.21 11.59 15.37
CA TRP A 76 5.50 11.45 16.63
C TRP A 76 6.19 10.33 17.38
N GLY A 77 7.17 10.72 18.22
CA GLY A 77 8.06 9.75 18.83
C GLY A 77 8.86 9.00 17.78
N TYR A 78 8.81 7.70 17.82
CA TYR A 78 9.49 6.85 16.85
C TYR A 78 8.80 6.88 15.48
N LEU A 79 7.52 7.19 15.47
CA LEU A 79 6.69 7.04 14.27
C LEU A 79 6.68 8.31 13.41
N ALA A 80 6.30 8.14 12.17
CA ALA A 80 6.23 9.23 11.20
C ALA A 80 4.95 10.06 11.34
N GLY A 81 4.24 9.92 12.45
CA GLY A 81 3.00 10.62 12.74
C GLY A 81 2.08 9.70 13.51
N LYS A 82 0.99 10.26 14.00
CA LYS A 82 -0.02 9.47 14.70
C LYS A 82 -0.67 8.47 13.76
N ASP A 83 -1.25 7.42 14.32
CA ASP A 83 -1.84 6.34 13.53
C ASP A 83 -2.83 6.84 12.51
N GLU A 84 -3.77 7.69 12.91
CA GLU A 84 -4.79 8.14 11.97
C GLU A 84 -4.22 9.03 10.87
N LYS A 85 -3.16 9.79 11.16
CA LYS A 85 -2.53 10.60 10.14
C LYS A 85 -1.82 9.74 9.11
N ARG A 86 -1.08 8.74 9.57
CA ARG A 86 -0.40 7.81 8.66
C ARG A 86 -1.41 7.01 7.85
N ARG A 87 -2.53 6.63 8.48
CA ARG A 87 -3.61 5.92 7.78
C ARG A 87 -4.22 6.80 6.70
N SER A 88 -4.47 8.07 6.99
CA SER A 88 -5.01 9.00 6.00
C SER A 88 -4.09 9.15 4.80
N GLN A 89 -2.79 9.20 5.05
CA GLN A 89 -1.82 9.33 3.96
C GLN A 89 -1.85 8.10 3.07
N LEU A 90 -1.88 6.92 3.67
CA LEU A 90 -1.96 5.69 2.89
C LEU A 90 -3.27 5.64 2.09
N ALA A 91 -4.38 6.00 2.73
CA ALA A 91 -5.67 5.99 2.05
C ALA A 91 -5.69 6.93 0.87
N ALA A 92 -5.09 8.11 1.02
CA ALA A 92 -5.08 9.10 -0.06
C ALA A 92 -4.33 8.58 -1.29
N VAL A 93 -3.17 7.96 -1.09
CA VAL A 93 -2.41 7.45 -2.23
C VAL A 93 -3.02 6.16 -2.78
N TRP A 94 -3.67 5.38 -1.94
CA TRP A 94 -4.34 4.16 -2.35
C TRP A 94 -5.50 4.47 -3.30
N GLN A 95 -6.21 5.55 -3.03
CA GLN A 95 -7.37 5.95 -3.82
C GLN A 95 -7.04 6.82 -5.02
N ASP A 96 -5.81 7.26 -5.14
CA ASP A 96 -5.39 8.13 -6.23
C ASP A 96 -5.31 7.32 -7.53
N PRO A 97 -6.17 7.60 -8.51
CA PRO A 97 -6.19 6.81 -9.74
C PRO A 97 -4.93 6.97 -10.57
N GLU A 98 -4.15 8.03 -10.35
CA GLU A 98 -2.90 8.21 -11.09
C GLU A 98 -1.73 7.47 -10.46
N CYS A 99 -1.85 7.10 -9.19
CA CYS A 99 -0.76 6.43 -8.48
C CYS A 99 -0.69 4.97 -8.92
N ARG A 100 0.45 4.60 -9.50
CA ARG A 100 0.64 3.24 -9.99
C ARG A 100 1.42 2.37 -9.01
N GLY A 101 2.11 2.97 -8.07
CA GLY A 101 2.83 2.23 -7.06
C GLY A 101 3.07 3.08 -5.83
N ILE A 102 3.16 2.42 -4.68
CA ILE A 102 3.37 3.09 -3.40
C ILE A 102 4.70 2.60 -2.86
N LEU A 103 5.59 3.54 -2.58
CA LEU A 103 6.88 3.24 -1.99
C LEU A 103 6.84 3.66 -0.53
N CYS A 104 7.17 2.73 0.35
CA CYS A 104 7.23 3.03 1.78
C CYS A 104 8.66 3.46 2.12
N ALA A 105 8.79 4.66 2.67
CA ALA A 105 10.09 5.19 3.03
C ALA A 105 10.79 4.29 4.05
N ARG A 106 10.01 3.76 4.99
CA ARG A 106 10.45 2.75 5.93
C ARG A 106 9.29 1.81 6.18
N GLY A 107 9.59 0.55 6.41
CA GLY A 107 8.62 -0.42 6.86
C GLY A 107 8.83 -0.73 8.34
N GLY A 108 8.04 -1.65 8.86
CA GLY A 108 8.23 -2.20 10.19
C GLY A 108 7.23 -1.71 11.20
N PHE A 109 7.72 -1.45 12.43
CA PHE A 109 6.85 -1.14 13.54
C PHE A 109 5.94 0.05 13.26
N GLY A 110 4.67 -0.11 13.58
CA GLY A 110 3.67 0.93 13.39
C GLY A 110 2.81 0.75 12.16
N ALA A 111 3.29 0.01 11.16
CA ALA A 111 2.53 -0.18 9.94
C ALA A 111 1.25 -0.98 10.17
N THR A 112 1.32 -2.05 10.95
CA THR A 112 0.14 -2.89 11.24
C THR A 112 -0.92 -2.14 12.00
N ARG A 113 -0.54 -1.10 12.75
CA ARG A 113 -1.52 -0.30 13.50
C ARG A 113 -2.49 0.41 12.58
N LEU A 114 -2.12 0.60 11.33
CA LEU A 114 -3.00 1.28 10.37
C LEU A 114 -4.20 0.42 10.00
N LEU A 115 -4.11 -0.88 10.21
CA LEU A 115 -5.17 -1.79 9.80
C LEU A 115 -6.37 -1.78 10.72
N GLU A 116 -6.22 -1.26 11.94
CA GLU A 116 -7.29 -1.33 12.94
C GLU A 116 -8.57 -0.64 12.49
N GLU A 117 -8.43 0.47 11.80
CA GLU A 117 -9.61 1.19 11.32
C GLU A 117 -9.52 1.42 9.82
N TRP A 118 -8.87 0.49 9.14
CA TRP A 118 -8.72 0.58 7.70
C TRP A 118 -10.00 0.18 7.00
N THR A 119 -10.43 1.00 6.05
CA THR A 119 -11.58 0.70 5.22
C THR A 119 -11.10 0.32 3.83
N TRP A 120 -11.39 -0.89 3.43
CA TRP A 120 -11.03 -1.36 2.09
C TRP A 120 -11.96 -0.73 1.06
N ILE A 121 -11.37 -0.24 0.00
CA ILE A 121 -12.11 0.49 -1.01
C ILE A 121 -11.85 -0.11 -2.37
#